data_085966dab8cb6510eeddddc17e241fdb
#
_entry.id   085966dab8cb6510eeddddc17e241fdb
#
_cell.length_a   1.000
_cell.length_b   1.000
_cell.length_c   1.000
_cell.angle_alpha   90.00
_cell.angle_beta   90.00
_cell.angle_gamma   90.00
#
_symmetry.space_group_name_H-M   'P 1'
#
loop_
_entity.id
_entity.type
_entity.pdbx_description
1 polymer ?
#
loop_
_entity_poly.entity_id
_entity_poly.type
_entity_poly.pdbx_seq_one_letter_code
_entity_poly.pdbx_strand_id
1 'polypeptide(L)'
;MNNPSLDAYQQIFGMACLVGRSSGYKGTASELQQQLQYDLSFYLNNVPPVTILGQTGPSTADASVTPVLGSWNLVWGPALLQENNDDVSDNAVFVAQCDAVAFPGGPVMPTYVVAIAATNPDSLYDWESEDFSVSQVVNWSTYNPSSFSPSDYNGTDPYISLGTATGISNLLGLTTVETAAAPGTTLEQFLSSVQPTENTAVIFCGHSLAGALSPTLALYLTEQKKMEAFDLTLVYPTAGATPGETNFASLFNSTFPALPSGWEQQSLPYQSWNTMHWNDLDVVPHAWQKQDLQQIANLYGPSPNFWTEASLQALQAYAIVDSTQSGAVYTRIQNSPLSGTLQYSMGTSAINVPPKSIQDFVEQLFIQHVEMYSGIPADGSNPEVTGLILPQPLPPSPSSYNKIVPGISTVTEAEMIAKIISQIIGWISKHALSDMKSGVKEEK
;
A
#
# COMPACT_ATOMS: atom_id res chain seq x y z
N MET A 1 -24.25 -18.74 -6.59
CA MET A 1 -24.59 -17.31 -6.56
C MET A 1 -23.74 -16.68 -7.64
N ASN A 2 -24.31 -15.89 -8.58
CA ASN A 2 -23.50 -15.17 -9.55
C ASN A 2 -22.78 -14.06 -8.77
N ASN A 3 -21.47 -14.18 -8.57
CA ASN A 3 -20.67 -13.05 -8.11
C ASN A 3 -20.84 -11.91 -9.11
N PRO A 4 -21.26 -10.72 -8.70
CA PRO A 4 -21.27 -9.58 -9.60
C PRO A 4 -19.83 -9.37 -10.08
N SER A 5 -19.67 -9.13 -11.38
CA SER A 5 -18.35 -8.78 -11.93
C SER A 5 -17.88 -7.49 -11.28
N LEU A 6 -16.63 -7.45 -10.77
CA LEU A 6 -16.02 -6.25 -10.22
C LEU A 6 -15.87 -5.19 -11.33
N ASP A 7 -16.11 -3.93 -10.99
CA ASP A 7 -15.81 -2.82 -11.88
C ASP A 7 -14.28 -2.58 -11.98
N ALA A 8 -13.85 -1.68 -12.88
CA ALA A 8 -12.43 -1.43 -13.09
C ALA A 8 -11.71 -0.96 -11.82
N TYR A 9 -12.32 -0.11 -11.00
CA TYR A 9 -11.73 0.37 -9.74
C TYR A 9 -11.51 -0.78 -8.76
N GLN A 10 -12.49 -1.65 -8.63
CA GLN A 10 -12.44 -2.84 -7.77
C GLN A 10 -11.41 -3.85 -8.26
N GLN A 11 -11.30 -4.07 -9.58
CA GLN A 11 -10.27 -4.92 -10.16
C GLN A 11 -8.87 -4.39 -9.86
N ILE A 12 -8.65 -3.08 -10.01
CA ILE A 12 -7.37 -2.43 -9.75
C ILE A 12 -7.01 -2.50 -8.25
N PHE A 13 -7.96 -2.22 -7.36
CA PHE A 13 -7.74 -2.40 -5.93
C PHE A 13 -7.44 -3.87 -5.59
N GLY A 14 -8.12 -4.81 -6.23
CA GLY A 14 -7.84 -6.25 -6.10
C GLY A 14 -6.40 -6.61 -6.48
N MET A 15 -5.77 -5.93 -7.46
CA MET A 15 -4.35 -6.12 -7.79
C MET A 15 -3.43 -5.64 -6.66
N ALA A 16 -3.77 -4.52 -6.00
CA ALA A 16 -3.04 -4.06 -4.81
C ALA A 16 -3.15 -5.07 -3.65
N CYS A 17 -4.33 -5.67 -3.46
CA CYS A 17 -4.50 -6.76 -2.48
C CYS A 17 -3.69 -8.02 -2.83
N LEU A 18 -3.57 -8.36 -4.12
CA LEU A 18 -2.80 -9.53 -4.56
C LEU A 18 -1.30 -9.38 -4.30
N VAL A 19 -0.72 -8.24 -4.62
CA VAL A 19 0.71 -8.02 -4.39
C VAL A 19 1.01 -7.96 -2.88
N GLY A 20 0.10 -7.43 -2.08
CA GLY A 20 0.17 -7.39 -0.61
C GLY A 20 0.21 -8.77 0.06
N ARG A 21 -0.13 -9.86 -0.65
CA ARG A 21 0.01 -11.23 -0.12
C ARG A 21 1.46 -11.60 0.22
N SER A 22 2.43 -10.91 -0.35
CA SER A 22 3.86 -11.11 -0.01
C SER A 22 4.13 -10.94 1.49
N SER A 23 3.40 -10.06 2.18
CA SER A 23 3.54 -9.84 3.63
C SER A 23 2.99 -10.97 4.51
N GLY A 24 2.28 -11.94 3.94
CA GLY A 24 1.78 -13.12 4.66
C GLY A 24 2.80 -14.24 4.87
N TYR A 25 4.07 -14.05 4.46
CA TYR A 25 5.08 -15.10 4.45
C TYR A 25 6.43 -14.65 4.98
N LYS A 26 7.17 -15.62 5.57
CA LYS A 26 8.57 -15.50 5.97
C LYS A 26 9.43 -16.54 5.28
N GLY A 27 10.58 -16.13 4.79
CA GLY A 27 11.53 -16.99 4.08
C GLY A 27 12.65 -16.17 3.44
N THR A 28 13.48 -16.80 2.63
CA THR A 28 14.48 -16.09 1.82
C THR A 28 13.82 -15.34 0.65
N ALA A 29 14.48 -14.32 0.10
CA ALA A 29 13.99 -13.56 -1.05
C ALA A 29 13.55 -14.47 -2.21
N SER A 30 14.31 -15.53 -2.50
CA SER A 30 13.97 -16.49 -3.56
C SER A 30 12.71 -17.30 -3.25
N GLU A 31 12.53 -17.70 -1.99
CA GLU A 31 11.34 -18.44 -1.55
C GLU A 31 10.10 -17.55 -1.57
N LEU A 32 10.22 -16.33 -1.06
CA LEU A 32 9.14 -15.32 -1.07
C LEU A 32 8.73 -14.96 -2.50
N GLN A 33 9.70 -14.76 -3.39
CA GLN A 33 9.48 -14.52 -4.82
C GLN A 33 8.70 -15.67 -5.48
N GLN A 34 9.11 -16.93 -5.23
CA GLN A 34 8.44 -18.10 -5.77
C GLN A 34 7.03 -18.25 -5.21
N GLN A 35 6.84 -17.98 -3.91
CA GLN A 35 5.52 -18.07 -3.29
C GLN A 35 4.56 -17.04 -3.87
N LEU A 36 4.97 -15.77 -3.97
CA LEU A 36 4.14 -14.73 -4.57
C LEU A 36 3.80 -15.06 -6.03
N GLN A 37 4.77 -15.53 -6.82
CA GLN A 37 4.54 -15.96 -8.20
C GLN A 37 3.56 -17.14 -8.29
N TYR A 38 3.67 -18.11 -7.38
CA TYR A 38 2.73 -19.21 -7.28
C TYR A 38 1.32 -18.71 -6.94
N ASP A 39 1.17 -17.84 -5.96
CA ASP A 39 -0.13 -17.26 -5.57
C ASP A 39 -0.76 -16.47 -6.73
N LEU A 40 0.01 -15.66 -7.44
CA LEU A 40 -0.46 -14.93 -8.61
C LEU A 40 -0.99 -15.85 -9.71
N SER A 41 -0.46 -17.07 -9.84
CA SER A 41 -0.88 -18.03 -10.88
C SER A 41 -2.36 -18.45 -10.79
N PHE A 42 -3.01 -18.25 -9.64
CA PHE A 42 -4.45 -18.54 -9.46
C PHE A 42 -5.36 -17.41 -9.95
N TYR A 43 -4.83 -16.20 -10.05
CA TYR A 43 -5.60 -14.99 -10.37
C TYR A 43 -5.24 -14.40 -11.73
N LEU A 44 -4.03 -14.63 -12.21
CA LEU A 44 -3.50 -14.06 -13.44
C LEU A 44 -3.14 -15.16 -14.44
N ASN A 45 -3.27 -14.85 -15.72
CA ASN A 45 -2.82 -15.69 -16.82
C ASN A 45 -1.33 -15.42 -17.13
N ASN A 46 -0.72 -16.31 -17.89
CA ASN A 46 0.67 -16.20 -18.37
C ASN A 46 1.72 -16.06 -17.26
N VAL A 47 1.39 -16.47 -16.05
CA VAL A 47 2.36 -16.51 -14.96
C VAL A 47 3.38 -17.60 -15.26
N PRO A 48 4.69 -17.30 -15.26
CA PRO A 48 5.73 -18.30 -15.45
C PRO A 48 5.57 -19.43 -14.42
N PRO A 49 5.72 -20.70 -14.82
CA PRO A 49 5.38 -21.83 -13.96
C PRO A 49 6.34 -21.94 -12.76
N VAL A 50 5.77 -22.09 -11.57
CA VAL A 50 6.49 -22.42 -10.34
C VAL A 50 6.01 -23.78 -9.86
N THR A 51 6.94 -24.67 -9.58
CA THR A 51 6.64 -26.01 -9.06
C THR A 51 6.96 -26.08 -7.57
N ILE A 52 5.93 -26.24 -6.76
CA ILE A 52 6.05 -26.40 -5.31
C ILE A 52 5.64 -27.82 -4.93
N LEU A 53 6.51 -28.54 -4.24
CA LEU A 53 6.28 -29.93 -3.80
C LEU A 53 5.74 -30.84 -4.92
N GLY A 54 6.27 -30.69 -6.13
CA GLY A 54 5.90 -31.49 -7.30
C GLY A 54 4.58 -31.10 -7.98
N GLN A 55 3.96 -29.99 -7.57
CA GLN A 55 2.81 -29.41 -8.26
C GLN A 55 3.20 -28.05 -8.87
N THR A 56 2.91 -27.93 -10.15
CA THR A 56 3.09 -26.67 -10.88
C THR A 56 1.83 -25.86 -10.78
N GLY A 57 1.95 -24.56 -10.51
CA GLY A 57 0.84 -23.62 -10.56
C GLY A 57 0.17 -23.64 -11.94
N PRO A 58 -1.12 -23.27 -12.03
CA PRO A 58 -1.82 -23.24 -13.31
C PRO A 58 -1.14 -22.25 -14.26
N SER A 59 -1.11 -22.59 -15.55
CA SER A 59 -0.60 -21.69 -16.60
C SER A 59 -1.61 -20.62 -16.99
N THR A 60 -2.88 -20.80 -16.59
CA THR A 60 -3.98 -19.86 -16.75
C THR A 60 -4.67 -19.72 -15.41
N ALA A 61 -5.21 -18.55 -15.12
CA ALA A 61 -5.94 -18.31 -13.88
C ALA A 61 -6.98 -19.41 -13.62
N ASP A 62 -7.09 -19.86 -12.38
CA ASP A 62 -8.05 -20.93 -12.01
C ASP A 62 -9.48 -20.49 -12.32
N ALA A 63 -10.21 -21.28 -13.08
CA ALA A 63 -11.57 -20.99 -13.51
C ALA A 63 -12.56 -20.77 -12.33
N SER A 64 -12.22 -21.22 -11.12
CA SER A 64 -13.01 -20.94 -9.90
C SER A 64 -12.74 -19.56 -9.31
N VAL A 65 -11.61 -18.94 -9.63
CA VAL A 65 -11.14 -17.65 -9.08
C VAL A 65 -11.15 -16.54 -10.13
N THR A 66 -10.91 -16.87 -11.41
CA THR A 66 -10.82 -15.94 -12.54
C THR A 66 -12.01 -14.95 -12.69
N PRO A 67 -13.25 -15.32 -12.39
CA PRO A 67 -14.36 -14.38 -12.58
C PRO A 67 -14.28 -13.14 -11.68
N VAL A 68 -13.43 -13.16 -10.64
CA VAL A 68 -13.41 -12.08 -9.64
C VAL A 68 -12.67 -10.86 -10.16
N LEU A 69 -11.45 -11.02 -10.70
CA LEU A 69 -10.62 -9.88 -11.13
C LEU A 69 -10.67 -9.61 -12.64
N GLY A 70 -11.30 -10.49 -13.43
CA GLY A 70 -11.24 -10.41 -14.89
C GLY A 70 -10.02 -11.15 -15.48
N SER A 71 -9.82 -10.99 -16.80
CA SER A 71 -8.79 -11.71 -17.53
C SER A 71 -7.52 -10.87 -17.64
N TRP A 72 -6.63 -11.01 -16.69
CA TRP A 72 -5.36 -10.31 -16.63
C TRP A 72 -4.18 -11.25 -16.87
N ASN A 73 -3.19 -10.79 -17.62
CA ASN A 73 -1.93 -11.49 -17.90
C ASN A 73 -0.81 -10.87 -17.08
N LEU A 74 0.01 -11.69 -16.41
CA LEU A 74 1.25 -11.21 -15.82
C LEU A 74 2.25 -10.95 -16.96
N VAL A 75 2.77 -9.71 -17.04
CA VAL A 75 3.67 -9.29 -18.13
C VAL A 75 5.05 -8.86 -17.63
N TRP A 76 5.18 -8.50 -16.34
CA TRP A 76 6.45 -8.19 -15.68
C TRP A 76 6.39 -8.55 -14.20
N GLY A 77 7.45 -9.11 -13.67
CA GLY A 77 7.55 -9.46 -12.25
C GLY A 77 6.94 -10.85 -11.92
N PRO A 78 6.57 -11.08 -10.63
CA PRO A 78 6.80 -10.16 -9.52
C PRO A 78 8.28 -9.93 -9.27
N ALA A 79 8.64 -8.74 -8.85
CA ALA A 79 9.95 -8.40 -8.31
C ALA A 79 9.80 -8.06 -6.82
N LEU A 80 10.78 -8.43 -6.01
CA LEU A 80 10.71 -8.35 -4.55
C LEU A 80 12.04 -7.85 -3.98
N LEU A 81 11.96 -6.95 -2.99
CA LEU A 81 13.08 -6.53 -2.15
C LEU A 81 13.02 -7.25 -0.81
N GLN A 82 14.18 -7.66 -0.31
CA GLN A 82 14.41 -8.14 1.05
C GLN A 82 15.72 -7.55 1.54
N GLU A 83 15.65 -6.60 2.46
CA GLU A 83 16.81 -5.92 3.03
C GLU A 83 17.24 -6.54 4.35
N ASN A 84 18.46 -6.24 4.77
CA ASN A 84 19.00 -6.50 6.13
C ASN A 84 18.98 -7.94 6.64
N ASN A 85 18.94 -8.97 5.78
CA ASN A 85 18.78 -10.38 6.16
C ASN A 85 17.52 -10.65 7.01
N ASP A 86 16.50 -9.83 6.87
CA ASP A 86 15.17 -10.14 7.40
C ASP A 86 14.60 -11.39 6.71
N ASP A 87 13.62 -12.01 7.31
CA ASP A 87 12.94 -13.17 6.73
C ASP A 87 11.63 -12.79 6.02
N VAL A 88 11.41 -11.50 5.74
CA VAL A 88 10.20 -10.92 5.15
C VAL A 88 10.51 -10.12 3.90
N SER A 89 9.48 -9.87 3.06
CA SER A 89 9.60 -8.94 1.94
C SER A 89 9.36 -7.51 2.43
N ASP A 90 10.19 -6.57 2.01
CA ASP A 90 10.01 -5.14 2.25
C ASP A 90 9.14 -4.51 1.15
N ASN A 91 9.52 -4.66 -0.10
CA ASN A 91 8.72 -4.22 -1.24
C ASN A 91 8.47 -5.36 -2.21
N ALA A 92 7.32 -5.32 -2.88
CA ALA A 92 7.04 -6.18 -4.02
C ALA A 92 6.24 -5.42 -5.07
N VAL A 93 6.45 -5.77 -6.34
CA VAL A 93 5.75 -5.15 -7.46
C VAL A 93 5.59 -6.13 -8.62
N PHE A 94 4.46 -6.05 -9.30
CA PHE A 94 4.27 -6.72 -10.59
C PHE A 94 3.51 -5.83 -11.57
N VAL A 95 3.55 -6.19 -12.86
CA VAL A 95 2.71 -5.57 -13.88
C VAL A 95 1.81 -6.63 -14.50
N ALA A 96 0.50 -6.35 -14.49
CA ALA A 96 -0.50 -7.13 -15.21
C ALA A 96 -1.06 -6.33 -16.39
N GLN A 97 -1.51 -7.03 -17.46
CA GLN A 97 -2.08 -6.44 -18.65
C GLN A 97 -3.40 -7.11 -18.99
N CYS A 98 -4.38 -6.30 -19.40
CA CYS A 98 -5.67 -6.75 -19.94
C CYS A 98 -5.94 -6.04 -21.28
N ASP A 99 -6.42 -6.77 -22.28
CA ASP A 99 -6.65 -6.21 -23.62
C ASP A 99 -7.85 -5.26 -23.69
N ALA A 100 -8.80 -5.36 -22.74
CA ALA A 100 -10.03 -4.58 -22.77
C ALA A 100 -10.60 -4.38 -21.35
N VAL A 101 -10.21 -3.29 -20.71
CA VAL A 101 -10.80 -2.85 -19.44
C VAL A 101 -11.93 -1.88 -19.73
N ALA A 102 -13.12 -2.18 -19.24
CA ALA A 102 -14.26 -1.28 -19.33
C ALA A 102 -14.23 -0.28 -18.16
N PHE A 103 -13.88 0.95 -18.46
CA PHE A 103 -13.82 2.02 -17.45
C PHE A 103 -15.21 2.62 -17.24
N PRO A 104 -15.75 2.60 -15.99
CA PRO A 104 -16.99 3.31 -15.72
C PRO A 104 -16.88 4.80 -16.05
N GLY A 105 -17.79 5.30 -16.89
CA GLY A 105 -17.76 6.68 -17.40
C GLY A 105 -16.68 6.99 -18.42
N GLY A 106 -15.88 6.01 -18.81
CA GLY A 106 -14.78 6.13 -19.78
C GLY A 106 -14.88 5.11 -20.92
N PRO A 107 -13.87 5.05 -21.78
CA PRO A 107 -13.81 4.07 -22.89
C PRO A 107 -13.44 2.67 -22.39
N VAL A 108 -13.53 1.69 -23.30
CA VAL A 108 -12.87 0.40 -23.15
C VAL A 108 -11.46 0.51 -23.72
N MET A 109 -10.43 0.13 -22.95
CA MET A 109 -9.04 0.30 -23.36
C MET A 109 -8.18 -0.90 -22.96
N PRO A 110 -7.15 -1.25 -23.75
CA PRO A 110 -6.03 -2.06 -23.29
C PRO A 110 -5.37 -1.36 -22.10
N THR A 111 -5.07 -2.11 -21.04
CA THR A 111 -4.62 -1.50 -19.79
C THR A 111 -3.49 -2.30 -19.16
N TYR A 112 -2.45 -1.60 -18.72
CA TYR A 112 -1.39 -2.12 -17.86
C TYR A 112 -1.61 -1.64 -16.44
N VAL A 113 -1.37 -2.51 -15.46
CA VAL A 113 -1.49 -2.19 -14.03
C VAL A 113 -0.17 -2.47 -13.34
N VAL A 114 0.44 -1.46 -12.78
CA VAL A 114 1.60 -1.55 -11.89
C VAL A 114 1.07 -1.64 -10.47
N ALA A 115 1.09 -2.84 -9.90
CA ALA A 115 0.62 -3.10 -8.54
C ALA A 115 1.79 -3.17 -7.56
N ILE A 116 1.76 -2.33 -6.53
CA ILE A 116 2.82 -2.15 -5.54
C ILE A 116 2.32 -2.64 -4.18
N ALA A 117 3.15 -3.42 -3.47
CA ALA A 117 2.83 -3.96 -2.15
C ALA A 117 2.82 -2.88 -1.08
N ALA A 118 1.97 -3.10 -0.08
CA ALA A 118 1.94 -2.36 1.17
C ALA A 118 3.18 -2.66 2.04
N THR A 119 3.36 -1.88 3.12
CA THR A 119 4.33 -2.16 4.19
C THR A 119 4.11 -3.56 4.73
N ASN A 120 5.21 -4.29 4.91
CA ASN A 120 5.18 -5.53 5.67
C ASN A 120 5.26 -5.22 7.17
N PRO A 121 4.25 -5.55 7.98
CA PRO A 121 4.27 -5.26 9.43
C PRO A 121 5.44 -5.89 10.18
N ASP A 122 6.04 -6.95 9.64
CA ASP A 122 7.22 -7.60 10.20
C ASP A 122 8.54 -6.96 9.75
N SER A 123 8.54 -6.10 8.71
CA SER A 123 9.73 -5.39 8.23
C SER A 123 10.05 -4.20 9.15
N LEU A 124 11.22 -4.25 9.78
CA LEU A 124 11.79 -3.09 10.47
C LEU A 124 12.25 -2.02 9.49
N TYR A 125 12.68 -2.44 8.30
CA TYR A 125 13.14 -1.54 7.26
C TYR A 125 12.02 -0.65 6.75
N ASP A 126 10.84 -1.22 6.44
CA ASP A 126 9.68 -0.44 6.00
C ASP A 126 9.29 0.60 7.06
N TRP A 127 9.18 0.18 8.33
CA TRP A 127 8.81 1.07 9.42
C TRP A 127 9.82 2.20 9.66
N GLU A 128 11.11 1.90 9.76
CA GLU A 128 12.13 2.89 10.12
C GLU A 128 12.57 3.73 8.92
N SER A 129 12.65 3.14 7.72
CA SER A 129 13.26 3.78 6.55
C SER A 129 12.24 4.40 5.59
N GLU A 130 11.06 3.79 5.45
CA GLU A 130 10.06 4.25 4.48
C GLU A 130 8.87 4.94 5.15
N ASP A 131 8.26 4.36 6.18
CA ASP A 131 7.06 4.94 6.81
C ASP A 131 7.37 6.14 7.71
N PHE A 132 8.34 6.00 8.63
CA PHE A 132 8.63 7.00 9.67
C PHE A 132 9.77 7.97 9.36
N SER A 133 10.43 7.90 8.19
CA SER A 133 11.45 8.86 7.80
C SER A 133 10.85 10.16 7.26
N VAL A 134 10.06 10.86 8.10
CA VAL A 134 9.31 12.07 7.75
C VAL A 134 9.86 13.34 8.37
N SER A 135 10.78 13.22 9.32
CA SER A 135 11.48 14.37 9.92
C SER A 135 12.44 15.07 8.95
N GLN A 136 12.74 14.44 7.82
CA GLN A 136 13.57 14.92 6.75
C GLN A 136 12.84 14.88 5.41
N VAL A 137 13.17 15.82 4.53
CA VAL A 137 12.58 15.94 3.20
C VAL A 137 13.64 15.96 2.12
N VAL A 138 13.24 15.56 0.92
CA VAL A 138 14.06 15.56 -0.29
C VAL A 138 13.40 16.49 -1.31
N ASN A 139 14.20 17.39 -1.89
CA ASN A 139 13.71 18.29 -2.93
C ASN A 139 13.38 17.48 -4.20
N TRP A 140 12.11 17.48 -4.57
CA TRP A 140 11.60 16.74 -5.72
C TRP A 140 12.20 17.18 -7.05
N SER A 141 12.42 18.49 -7.22
CA SER A 141 12.95 19.04 -8.48
C SER A 141 14.38 18.58 -8.79
N THR A 142 15.11 18.11 -7.78
CA THR A 142 16.48 17.59 -7.93
C THR A 142 16.60 16.11 -7.54
N TYR A 143 15.47 15.47 -7.28
CA TYR A 143 15.44 14.08 -6.86
C TYR A 143 16.00 13.16 -7.95
N ASN A 144 16.98 12.34 -7.56
CA ASN A 144 17.53 11.28 -8.39
C ASN A 144 17.54 9.97 -7.56
N PRO A 145 16.75 8.97 -7.93
CA PRO A 145 16.63 7.72 -7.17
C PRO A 145 17.96 7.00 -6.91
N SER A 146 18.94 7.16 -7.79
CA SER A 146 20.27 6.53 -7.63
C SER A 146 21.21 7.30 -6.67
N SER A 147 20.89 8.55 -6.34
CA SER A 147 21.73 9.39 -5.47
C SER A 147 20.94 10.60 -4.95
N PHE A 148 20.28 10.45 -3.83
CA PHE A 148 19.57 11.53 -3.15
C PHE A 148 20.04 11.67 -1.70
N SER A 149 19.75 12.81 -1.11
CA SER A 149 20.00 13.09 0.30
C SER A 149 18.95 14.07 0.82
N PRO A 150 18.72 14.11 2.14
CA PRO A 150 17.91 15.16 2.75
C PRO A 150 18.34 16.56 2.31
N SER A 151 17.36 17.44 2.16
CA SER A 151 17.53 18.82 1.74
C SER A 151 16.87 19.77 2.74
N ASP A 152 17.44 20.98 2.88
CA ASP A 152 16.76 22.03 3.63
C ASP A 152 15.48 22.47 2.91
N TYR A 153 14.40 22.55 3.65
CA TYR A 153 13.12 23.01 3.11
C TYR A 153 13.15 24.51 2.83
N ASN A 154 12.80 24.92 1.61
CA ASN A 154 12.84 26.33 1.19
C ASN A 154 11.46 26.99 1.04
N GLY A 155 10.37 26.22 1.16
CA GLY A 155 8.99 26.71 1.08
C GLY A 155 8.49 27.03 -0.33
N THR A 156 9.26 26.81 -1.38
CA THR A 156 8.90 27.17 -2.78
C THR A 156 8.92 25.97 -3.72
N ASP A 157 9.89 25.08 -3.57
CA ASP A 157 9.99 23.88 -4.39
C ASP A 157 9.08 22.76 -3.84
N PRO A 158 8.71 21.76 -4.65
CA PRO A 158 8.05 20.56 -4.15
C PRO A 158 9.05 19.66 -3.39
N TYR A 159 8.57 19.06 -2.29
CA TYR A 159 9.35 18.13 -1.46
C TYR A 159 8.53 16.89 -1.13
N ILE A 160 9.21 15.75 -1.09
CA ILE A 160 8.69 14.48 -0.55
C ILE A 160 9.41 14.12 0.74
N SER A 161 8.83 13.25 1.57
CA SER A 161 9.54 12.71 2.74
C SER A 161 10.77 11.91 2.30
N LEU A 162 11.78 11.83 3.17
CA LEU A 162 12.93 10.95 2.94
C LEU A 162 12.48 9.49 2.78
N GLY A 163 11.47 9.05 3.55
CA GLY A 163 10.90 7.72 3.44
C GLY A 163 10.28 7.45 2.07
N THR A 164 9.44 8.37 1.57
CA THR A 164 8.88 8.26 0.20
C THR A 164 9.99 8.22 -0.85
N ALA A 165 11.03 9.06 -0.72
CA ALA A 165 12.16 9.05 -1.65
C ALA A 165 12.92 7.70 -1.64
N THR A 166 13.09 7.10 -0.46
CA THR A 166 13.70 5.78 -0.30
C THR A 166 12.86 4.68 -0.96
N GLY A 167 11.56 4.64 -0.70
CA GLY A 167 10.66 3.65 -1.31
C GLY A 167 10.63 3.73 -2.84
N ILE A 168 10.61 4.94 -3.41
CA ILE A 168 10.71 5.11 -4.87
C ILE A 168 12.05 4.62 -5.42
N SER A 169 13.17 4.92 -4.73
CA SER A 169 14.49 4.40 -5.10
C SER A 169 14.52 2.88 -5.11
N ASN A 170 13.96 2.26 -4.08
CA ASN A 170 13.88 0.80 -3.96
C ASN A 170 13.08 0.19 -5.12
N LEU A 171 11.88 0.69 -5.38
CA LEU A 171 11.03 0.19 -6.47
C LEU A 171 11.69 0.30 -7.84
N LEU A 172 12.39 1.40 -8.12
CA LEU A 172 13.10 1.61 -9.38
C LEU A 172 14.36 0.77 -9.50
N GLY A 173 14.97 0.39 -8.37
CA GLY A 173 16.14 -0.50 -8.31
C GLY A 173 15.81 -1.98 -8.49
N LEU A 174 14.57 -2.38 -8.32
CA LEU A 174 14.15 -3.77 -8.44
C LEU A 174 14.36 -4.31 -9.86
N THR A 175 14.91 -5.51 -9.92
CA THR A 175 15.13 -6.27 -11.16
C THR A 175 14.45 -7.62 -11.04
N THR A 176 13.74 -8.02 -12.09
CA THR A 176 13.06 -9.32 -12.14
C THR A 176 14.08 -10.48 -12.18
N VAL A 177 13.78 -11.52 -11.41
CA VAL A 177 14.62 -12.75 -11.41
C VAL A 177 14.37 -13.58 -12.67
N GLU A 178 15.27 -14.54 -12.93
CA GLU A 178 15.25 -15.43 -14.12
C GLU A 178 13.91 -16.16 -14.31
N THR A 179 13.22 -16.49 -13.23
CA THR A 179 11.95 -17.24 -13.24
C THR A 179 10.71 -16.37 -13.32
N ALA A 180 10.86 -15.06 -13.25
CA ALA A 180 9.74 -14.09 -13.32
C ALA A 180 9.36 -13.75 -14.77
N ALA A 181 8.25 -13.04 -14.96
CA ALA A 181 7.93 -12.47 -16.26
C ALA A 181 8.88 -11.32 -16.61
N ALA A 182 9.31 -11.21 -17.86
CA ALA A 182 10.30 -10.26 -18.37
C ALA A 182 11.62 -10.26 -17.54
N PRO A 183 12.33 -11.38 -17.45
CA PRO A 183 13.49 -11.54 -16.56
C PRO A 183 14.64 -10.58 -16.88
N GLY A 184 15.36 -10.17 -15.83
CA GLY A 184 16.55 -9.33 -15.92
C GLY A 184 16.27 -7.86 -16.26
N THR A 185 15.02 -7.40 -16.15
CA THR A 185 14.63 -6.01 -16.44
C THR A 185 14.15 -5.29 -15.20
N THR A 186 14.38 -3.97 -15.13
CA THR A 186 13.72 -3.09 -14.17
C THR A 186 12.32 -2.70 -14.64
N LEU A 187 11.49 -2.19 -13.72
CA LEU A 187 10.17 -1.67 -14.07
C LEU A 187 10.25 -0.59 -15.16
N GLU A 188 11.19 0.34 -15.01
CA GLU A 188 11.39 1.43 -15.98
C GLU A 188 11.80 0.90 -17.37
N GLN A 189 12.72 -0.07 -17.42
CA GLN A 189 13.12 -0.70 -18.69
C GLN A 189 11.94 -1.43 -19.35
N PHE A 190 11.15 -2.14 -18.56
CA PHE A 190 9.96 -2.83 -19.07
C PHE A 190 8.95 -1.84 -19.64
N LEU A 191 8.51 -0.84 -18.87
CA LEU A 191 7.51 0.15 -19.32
C LEU A 191 7.98 0.91 -20.57
N SER A 192 9.26 1.26 -20.65
CA SER A 192 9.85 1.92 -21.82
C SER A 192 9.96 1.01 -23.05
N SER A 193 9.95 -0.32 -22.86
CA SER A 193 10.01 -1.31 -23.95
C SER A 193 8.65 -1.68 -24.52
N VAL A 194 7.57 -1.37 -23.81
CA VAL A 194 6.20 -1.68 -24.24
C VAL A 194 5.90 -0.96 -25.55
N GLN A 195 5.33 -1.70 -26.49
CA GLN A 195 4.83 -1.18 -27.76
C GLN A 195 3.30 -1.28 -27.74
N PRO A 196 2.62 -0.35 -27.04
CA PRO A 196 1.18 -0.45 -26.89
C PRO A 196 0.46 -0.19 -28.22
N THR A 197 -0.74 -0.71 -28.30
CA THR A 197 -1.68 -0.30 -29.35
C THR A 197 -2.20 1.11 -29.05
N GLU A 198 -2.85 1.75 -30.02
CA GLU A 198 -3.51 3.04 -29.79
C GLU A 198 -4.53 2.95 -28.63
N ASN A 199 -4.65 4.03 -27.89
CA ASN A 199 -5.55 4.19 -26.73
C ASN A 199 -5.27 3.21 -25.58
N THR A 200 -4.01 3.03 -25.21
CA THR A 200 -3.60 2.17 -24.09
C THR A 200 -3.41 2.97 -22.80
N ALA A 201 -3.96 2.46 -21.71
CA ALA A 201 -3.77 3.02 -20.38
C ALA A 201 -2.69 2.29 -19.56
N VAL A 202 -2.02 3.02 -18.66
CA VAL A 202 -1.25 2.46 -17.56
C VAL A 202 -1.78 3.00 -16.23
N ILE A 203 -1.94 2.12 -15.23
CA ILE A 203 -2.48 2.46 -13.92
C ILE A 203 -1.48 2.04 -12.86
N PHE A 204 -1.13 2.95 -11.94
CA PHE A 204 -0.35 2.65 -10.75
C PHE A 204 -1.27 2.50 -9.56
N CYS A 205 -1.20 1.40 -8.84
CA CYS A 205 -2.03 1.17 -7.67
C CYS A 205 -1.23 0.62 -6.49
N GLY A 206 -1.71 0.91 -5.30
CA GLY A 206 -1.13 0.43 -4.06
C GLY A 206 -1.98 0.81 -2.86
N HIS A 207 -1.77 0.10 -1.76
CA HIS A 207 -2.47 0.29 -0.50
C HIS A 207 -1.45 0.60 0.60
N SER A 208 -1.83 1.33 1.66
CA SER A 208 -0.94 1.65 2.77
C SER A 208 0.30 2.45 2.32
N LEU A 209 1.53 2.05 2.66
CA LEU A 209 2.77 2.63 2.14
C LEU A 209 2.72 2.77 0.61
N ALA A 210 2.31 1.73 -0.10
CA ALA A 210 2.17 1.79 -1.55
C ALA A 210 1.09 2.77 -2.02
N GLY A 211 0.16 3.17 -1.16
CA GLY A 211 -0.76 4.28 -1.39
C GLY A 211 -0.05 5.63 -1.46
N ALA A 212 1.10 5.79 -0.80
CA ALA A 212 1.99 6.95 -0.94
C ALA A 212 2.97 6.77 -2.10
N LEU A 213 3.49 5.55 -2.32
CA LEU A 213 4.50 5.29 -3.34
C LEU A 213 3.91 5.25 -4.75
N SER A 214 2.72 4.68 -4.97
CA SER A 214 2.14 4.56 -6.31
C SER A 214 1.89 5.91 -7.01
N PRO A 215 1.32 6.95 -6.36
CA PRO A 215 1.16 8.26 -6.98
C PRO A 215 2.51 8.95 -7.21
N THR A 216 3.46 8.78 -6.29
CA THR A 216 4.80 9.40 -6.39
C THR A 216 5.60 8.76 -7.53
N LEU A 217 5.57 7.44 -7.66
CA LEU A 217 6.23 6.71 -8.76
C LEU A 217 5.64 7.10 -10.12
N ALA A 218 4.31 7.17 -10.22
CA ALA A 218 3.63 7.59 -11.44
C ALA A 218 4.04 9.00 -11.86
N LEU A 219 4.11 9.94 -10.90
CA LEU A 219 4.55 11.31 -11.15
C LEU A 219 6.01 11.34 -11.63
N TYR A 220 6.91 10.63 -10.94
CA TYR A 220 8.31 10.53 -11.32
C TYR A 220 8.48 10.02 -12.76
N LEU A 221 7.89 8.88 -13.08
CA LEU A 221 8.01 8.28 -14.41
C LEU A 221 7.37 9.13 -15.51
N THR A 222 6.32 9.87 -15.20
CA THR A 222 5.68 10.82 -16.14
C THR A 222 6.61 12.00 -16.42
N GLU A 223 7.19 12.62 -15.39
CA GLU A 223 8.13 13.74 -15.58
C GLU A 223 9.43 13.30 -16.29
N GLN A 224 9.88 12.05 -16.05
CA GLN A 224 11.01 11.45 -16.76
C GLN A 224 10.64 10.97 -18.18
N LYS A 225 9.42 11.23 -18.66
CA LYS A 225 8.93 10.85 -19.99
C LYS A 225 8.99 9.34 -20.29
N LYS A 226 8.88 8.51 -19.24
CA LYS A 226 8.87 7.05 -19.38
C LYS A 226 7.49 6.51 -19.72
N MET A 227 6.46 7.35 -19.64
CA MET A 227 5.06 7.01 -19.91
C MET A 227 4.56 7.48 -21.28
N GLU A 228 5.44 8.04 -22.14
CA GLU A 228 5.05 8.56 -23.48
C GLU A 228 4.48 7.49 -24.43
N ALA A 229 4.73 6.21 -24.15
CA ALA A 229 4.15 5.12 -24.91
C ALA A 229 2.65 4.89 -24.60
N PHE A 230 2.14 5.38 -23.49
CA PHE A 230 0.77 5.22 -23.04
C PHE A 230 -0.03 6.50 -23.29
N ASP A 231 -1.24 6.35 -23.83
CA ASP A 231 -2.13 7.49 -24.09
C ASP A 231 -2.74 8.06 -22.80
N LEU A 232 -2.79 7.24 -21.74
CA LEU A 232 -3.38 7.61 -20.47
C LEU A 232 -2.61 6.99 -19.30
N THR A 233 -2.13 7.84 -18.38
CA THR A 233 -1.57 7.41 -17.10
C THR A 233 -2.56 7.74 -16.00
N LEU A 234 -2.93 6.75 -15.21
CA LEU A 234 -3.84 6.86 -14.07
C LEU A 234 -3.17 6.35 -12.79
N VAL A 235 -3.71 6.78 -11.66
CA VAL A 235 -3.28 6.32 -10.35
C VAL A 235 -4.51 5.95 -9.51
N TYR A 236 -4.42 4.84 -8.78
CA TYR A 236 -5.46 4.41 -7.84
C TYR A 236 -4.85 4.08 -6.48
N PRO A 237 -4.43 5.10 -5.72
CA PRO A 237 -3.86 4.93 -4.40
C PRO A 237 -4.95 4.75 -3.34
N THR A 238 -4.72 3.86 -2.38
CA THR A 238 -5.65 3.62 -1.27
C THR A 238 -4.92 3.63 0.08
N ALA A 239 -5.56 4.17 1.11
CA ALA A 239 -5.09 4.17 2.49
C ALA A 239 -3.67 4.70 2.72
N GLY A 240 -3.14 5.52 1.81
CA GLY A 240 -1.77 5.99 1.88
C GLY A 240 -1.54 7.11 2.89
N ALA A 241 -0.38 7.11 3.55
CA ALA A 241 0.13 8.26 4.27
C ALA A 241 0.46 9.41 3.29
N THR A 242 0.64 10.62 3.82
CA THR A 242 0.95 11.80 3.01
C THR A 242 2.38 11.72 2.45
N PRO A 243 2.60 11.62 1.13
CA PRO A 243 3.93 11.38 0.56
C PRO A 243 4.87 12.60 0.60
N GLY A 244 4.30 13.81 0.64
CA GLY A 244 5.07 15.06 0.54
C GLY A 244 4.31 16.28 1.03
N GLU A 245 4.86 17.45 0.77
CA GLU A 245 4.34 18.72 1.24
C GLU A 245 3.40 19.41 0.21
N THR A 246 2.92 20.61 0.52
CA THR A 246 1.88 21.33 -0.22
C THR A 246 2.20 21.53 -1.71
N ASN A 247 3.46 21.87 -2.06
CA ASN A 247 3.82 22.09 -3.46
C ASN A 247 3.90 20.79 -4.23
N PHE A 248 4.34 19.70 -3.58
CA PHE A 248 4.29 18.35 -4.16
C PHE A 248 2.85 17.90 -4.41
N ALA A 249 1.97 18.07 -3.44
CA ALA A 249 0.55 17.75 -3.60
C ALA A 249 -0.09 18.56 -4.75
N SER A 250 0.26 19.84 -4.87
CA SER A 250 -0.21 20.72 -5.95
C SER A 250 0.31 20.29 -7.32
N LEU A 251 1.58 19.88 -7.39
CA LEU A 251 2.20 19.35 -8.61
C LEU A 251 1.50 18.06 -9.05
N PHE A 252 1.30 17.11 -8.14
CA PHE A 252 0.57 15.89 -8.41
C PHE A 252 -0.85 16.17 -8.93
N ASN A 253 -1.62 17.00 -8.22
CA ASN A 253 -3.01 17.31 -8.55
C ASN A 253 -3.14 18.00 -9.92
N SER A 254 -2.14 18.81 -10.32
CA SER A 254 -2.12 19.46 -11.61
C SER A 254 -1.72 18.52 -12.75
N THR A 255 -0.88 17.52 -12.47
CA THR A 255 -0.44 16.53 -13.46
C THR A 255 -1.50 15.46 -13.69
N PHE A 256 -2.19 15.04 -12.63
CA PHE A 256 -3.18 13.96 -12.64
C PHE A 256 -4.55 14.48 -12.18
N PRO A 257 -5.39 15.03 -13.07
CA PRO A 257 -6.73 15.47 -12.67
C PRO A 257 -7.59 14.29 -12.23
N ALA A 258 -8.42 14.49 -11.20
CA ALA A 258 -9.30 13.45 -10.62
C ALA A 258 -10.28 12.84 -11.62
N LEU A 259 -10.69 13.62 -12.63
CA LEU A 259 -11.53 13.17 -13.73
C LEU A 259 -10.77 13.35 -15.05
N PRO A 260 -10.41 12.26 -15.73
CA PRO A 260 -9.80 12.34 -17.04
C PRO A 260 -10.68 13.07 -18.04
N SER A 261 -10.06 13.80 -18.98
CA SER A 261 -10.80 14.62 -19.95
C SER A 261 -11.75 13.77 -20.80
N GLY A 262 -13.00 14.18 -20.89
CA GLY A 262 -14.04 13.48 -21.65
C GLY A 262 -14.69 12.30 -20.95
N TRP A 263 -14.33 12.04 -19.69
CA TRP A 263 -14.97 10.98 -18.89
C TRP A 263 -16.12 11.51 -18.03
N GLU A 264 -17.04 10.62 -17.66
CA GLU A 264 -18.19 10.96 -16.82
C GLU A 264 -17.88 10.70 -15.34
N GLN A 265 -18.26 11.66 -14.48
CA GLN A 265 -18.15 11.52 -13.03
C GLN A 265 -18.99 10.33 -12.54
N GLN A 266 -18.39 9.48 -11.75
CA GLN A 266 -19.09 8.35 -11.12
C GLN A 266 -19.70 8.73 -9.78
N SER A 267 -20.67 7.94 -9.30
CA SER A 267 -21.45 8.28 -8.10
C SER A 267 -20.92 7.68 -6.81
N LEU A 268 -20.16 6.57 -6.90
CA LEU A 268 -19.64 5.92 -5.70
C LEU A 268 -18.33 6.58 -5.24
N PRO A 269 -18.10 6.76 -3.94
CA PRO A 269 -16.95 7.50 -3.42
C PRO A 269 -15.59 6.92 -3.83
N TYR A 270 -15.49 5.61 -4.08
CA TYR A 270 -14.26 4.95 -4.53
C TYR A 270 -14.06 5.00 -6.06
N GLN A 271 -15.02 5.54 -6.81
CA GLN A 271 -14.99 5.55 -8.27
C GLN A 271 -14.43 6.87 -8.83
N SER A 272 -13.21 7.21 -8.44
CA SER A 272 -12.45 8.30 -9.08
C SER A 272 -10.99 7.90 -9.24
N TRP A 273 -10.38 8.33 -10.35
CA TRP A 273 -8.96 8.12 -10.65
C TRP A 273 -8.12 9.23 -10.04
N ASN A 274 -6.84 9.00 -9.92
CA ASN A 274 -5.84 9.98 -9.47
C ASN A 274 -6.17 10.59 -8.10
N THR A 275 -6.92 9.87 -7.29
CA THR A 275 -7.50 10.32 -6.03
C THR A 275 -7.18 9.30 -4.95
N MET A 276 -6.65 9.73 -3.82
CA MET A 276 -6.41 8.87 -2.66
C MET A 276 -7.74 8.50 -2.02
N HIS A 277 -8.10 7.22 -2.06
CA HIS A 277 -9.28 6.69 -1.37
C HIS A 277 -8.90 6.19 0.02
N TRP A 278 -9.56 6.67 1.05
CA TRP A 278 -9.21 6.33 2.41
C TRP A 278 -10.42 6.27 3.35
N ASN A 279 -10.39 5.33 4.26
CA ASN A 279 -11.37 5.17 5.31
C ASN A 279 -11.15 6.22 6.40
N ASP A 280 -12.19 6.99 6.75
CA ASP A 280 -12.12 8.07 7.75
C ASP A 280 -11.80 7.59 9.17
N LEU A 281 -11.91 6.28 9.43
CA LEU A 281 -11.48 5.62 10.67
C LEU A 281 -10.11 4.93 10.57
N ASP A 282 -9.40 5.06 9.45
CA ASP A 282 -8.07 4.48 9.26
C ASP A 282 -6.98 5.45 9.74
N VAL A 283 -6.13 4.98 10.67
CA VAL A 283 -5.03 5.78 11.26
C VAL A 283 -3.99 6.18 10.22
N VAL A 284 -3.66 5.29 9.26
CA VAL A 284 -2.53 5.51 8.34
C VAL A 284 -2.71 6.72 7.44
N PRO A 285 -3.86 6.96 6.79
CA PRO A 285 -4.08 8.17 6.01
C PRO A 285 -4.08 9.48 6.82
N HIS A 286 -4.18 9.42 8.15
CA HIS A 286 -4.01 10.60 9.00
C HIS A 286 -2.54 11.02 9.15
N ALA A 287 -1.58 10.17 8.83
CA ALA A 287 -0.17 10.51 8.77
C ALA A 287 0.13 11.21 7.41
N TRP A 288 0.86 12.25 7.31
CA TRP A 288 1.65 13.01 8.27
C TRP A 288 1.16 14.45 8.37
N GLN A 289 -0.04 14.69 7.90
CA GLN A 289 -0.66 16.02 7.96
C GLN A 289 -0.98 16.35 9.43
N LYS A 290 -0.39 17.43 9.95
CA LYS A 290 -0.48 17.80 11.37
C LYS A 290 -1.92 17.84 11.91
N GLN A 291 -2.86 18.36 11.14
CA GLN A 291 -4.26 18.50 11.57
C GLN A 291 -4.95 17.13 11.71
N ASP A 292 -4.60 16.19 10.86
CA ASP A 292 -5.16 14.84 10.89
C ASP A 292 -4.49 14.01 11.98
N LEU A 293 -3.17 14.15 12.17
CA LEU A 293 -2.44 13.53 13.28
C LEU A 293 -3.05 13.89 14.65
N GLN A 294 -3.59 15.11 14.81
CA GLN A 294 -4.24 15.54 16.05
C GLN A 294 -5.52 14.76 16.39
N GLN A 295 -6.04 13.97 15.49
CA GLN A 295 -7.26 13.17 15.67
C GLN A 295 -6.97 11.73 16.13
N ILE A 296 -5.76 11.21 15.89
CA ILE A 296 -5.42 9.79 16.02
C ILE A 296 -5.72 9.24 17.41
N ALA A 297 -5.31 9.93 18.47
CA ALA A 297 -5.50 9.43 19.85
C ALA A 297 -6.97 9.18 20.21
N ASN A 298 -7.89 9.90 19.57
CA ASN A 298 -9.34 9.83 19.85
C ASN A 298 -10.14 9.27 18.66
N LEU A 299 -9.50 8.73 17.64
CA LEU A 299 -10.17 8.31 16.41
C LEU A 299 -11.25 7.25 16.66
N TYR A 300 -11.04 6.37 17.63
CA TYR A 300 -11.99 5.34 18.09
C TYR A 300 -12.70 5.72 19.40
N GLY A 301 -12.65 6.99 19.78
CA GLY A 301 -13.14 7.53 21.02
C GLY A 301 -12.07 7.55 22.13
N PRO A 302 -12.21 8.46 23.13
CA PRO A 302 -11.25 8.62 24.21
C PRO A 302 -11.20 7.38 25.08
N SER A 303 -10.00 6.88 25.37
CA SER A 303 -9.82 5.70 26.20
C SER A 303 -10.29 5.96 27.65
N PRO A 304 -11.09 5.07 28.25
CA PRO A 304 -11.41 5.15 29.67
C PRO A 304 -10.25 4.75 30.58
N ASN A 305 -9.17 4.18 30.03
CA ASN A 305 -7.96 3.80 30.74
C ASN A 305 -6.91 4.90 30.61
N PHE A 306 -6.53 5.50 31.72
CA PHE A 306 -5.55 6.60 31.78
C PHE A 306 -4.23 6.28 31.07
N TRP A 307 -3.69 5.08 31.29
CA TRP A 307 -2.39 4.70 30.69
C TRP A 307 -2.49 4.50 29.18
N THR A 308 -3.58 3.91 28.71
CA THR A 308 -3.85 3.77 27.27
C THR A 308 -3.99 5.14 26.62
N GLU A 309 -4.81 6.00 27.21
CA GLU A 309 -5.03 7.38 26.71
C GLU A 309 -3.70 8.16 26.64
N ALA A 310 -2.90 8.12 27.72
CA ALA A 310 -1.61 8.80 27.76
C ALA A 310 -0.62 8.25 26.72
N SER A 311 -0.64 6.94 26.45
CA SER A 311 0.22 6.31 25.42
C SER A 311 -0.18 6.73 24.02
N LEU A 312 -1.49 6.77 23.71
CA LEU A 312 -1.99 7.21 22.39
C LEU A 312 -1.70 8.71 22.17
N GLN A 313 -1.85 9.53 23.20
CA GLN A 313 -1.50 10.96 23.12
C GLN A 313 0.01 11.18 22.93
N ALA A 314 0.86 10.35 23.56
CA ALA A 314 2.29 10.39 23.36
C ALA A 314 2.65 10.01 21.90
N LEU A 315 2.10 8.92 21.38
CA LEU A 315 2.27 8.51 19.98
C LEU A 315 1.91 9.65 19.02
N GLN A 316 0.73 10.24 19.20
CA GLN A 316 0.27 11.38 18.42
C GLN A 316 1.23 12.57 18.51
N ALA A 317 1.68 12.94 19.71
CA ALA A 317 2.59 14.07 19.91
C ALA A 317 3.93 13.86 19.19
N TYR A 318 4.50 12.67 19.25
CA TYR A 318 5.73 12.33 18.54
C TYR A 318 5.56 12.36 17.02
N ALA A 319 4.48 11.79 16.49
CA ALA A 319 4.19 11.85 15.06
C ALA A 319 4.08 13.31 14.56
N ILE A 320 3.50 14.20 15.36
CA ILE A 320 3.42 15.63 15.07
C ILE A 320 4.82 16.28 15.10
N VAL A 321 5.67 15.95 16.07
CA VAL A 321 7.04 16.48 16.15
C VAL A 321 7.84 16.05 14.92
N ASP A 322 7.84 14.76 14.59
CA ASP A 322 8.59 14.24 13.46
C ASP A 322 8.12 14.86 12.14
N SER A 323 6.81 14.90 11.89
CA SER A 323 6.26 15.46 10.65
C SER A 323 6.47 16.97 10.48
N THR A 324 6.78 17.69 11.57
CA THR A 324 7.00 19.14 11.53
C THR A 324 8.46 19.54 11.63
N GLN A 325 9.37 18.61 11.90
CA GLN A 325 10.79 18.89 12.16
C GLN A 325 11.51 19.52 10.97
N SER A 326 11.22 19.10 9.74
CA SER A 326 11.81 19.66 8.53
C SER A 326 11.31 21.10 8.23
N GLY A 327 10.22 21.54 8.87
CA GLY A 327 9.51 22.77 8.52
C GLY A 327 8.56 22.62 7.32
N ALA A 328 8.58 21.50 6.62
CA ALA A 328 7.65 21.21 5.53
C ALA A 328 6.22 20.99 6.05
N VAL A 329 5.23 21.45 5.30
CA VAL A 329 3.81 21.27 5.62
C VAL A 329 3.28 20.10 4.81
N TYR A 330 3.32 18.90 5.38
CA TYR A 330 2.76 17.71 4.75
C TYR A 330 1.31 17.93 4.38
N THR A 331 0.98 17.65 3.13
CA THR A 331 -0.33 17.91 2.55
C THR A 331 -0.74 16.70 1.70
N ARG A 332 -1.91 16.16 2.00
CA ARG A 332 -2.46 15.04 1.24
C ARG A 332 -2.72 15.46 -0.22
N ILE A 333 -2.39 14.60 -1.17
CA ILE A 333 -2.82 14.77 -2.56
C ILE A 333 -4.35 14.77 -2.63
N GLN A 334 -4.95 15.13 -3.76
CA GLN A 334 -6.40 15.05 -3.91
C GLN A 334 -6.93 13.71 -3.43
N ASN A 335 -8.05 13.71 -2.68
CA ASN A 335 -8.50 12.54 -1.96
C ASN A 335 -10.02 12.47 -1.81
N SER A 336 -10.52 11.26 -1.54
CA SER A 336 -11.92 10.96 -1.31
C SER A 336 -12.06 10.10 -0.05
N PRO A 337 -12.56 10.65 1.06
CA PRO A 337 -12.81 9.87 2.26
C PRO A 337 -13.99 8.91 2.04
N LEU A 338 -13.83 7.69 2.55
CA LEU A 338 -14.85 6.65 2.63
C LEU A 338 -15.30 6.55 4.09
N SER A 339 -16.62 6.45 4.33
CA SER A 339 -17.13 6.39 5.70
C SER A 339 -16.97 5.00 6.29
N GLY A 340 -16.06 4.88 7.25
CA GLY A 340 -15.81 3.65 8.00
C GLY A 340 -16.91 3.32 9.01
N THR A 341 -16.85 2.11 9.55
CA THR A 341 -17.72 1.66 10.63
C THR A 341 -16.91 0.93 11.68
N LEU A 342 -17.01 1.38 12.93
CA LEU A 342 -16.32 0.75 14.06
C LEU A 342 -16.76 -0.70 14.21
N GLN A 343 -15.80 -1.59 14.43
CA GLN A 343 -16.02 -3.00 14.65
C GLN A 343 -15.83 -3.34 16.14
N TYR A 344 -16.64 -4.26 16.66
CA TYR A 344 -16.65 -4.62 18.08
C TYR A 344 -16.11 -6.03 18.31
N SER A 345 -15.63 -6.67 17.27
CA SER A 345 -15.01 -8.00 17.32
C SER A 345 -14.08 -8.19 16.15
N MET A 346 -13.09 -9.05 16.32
CA MET A 346 -12.16 -9.52 15.32
C MET A 346 -12.10 -11.05 15.46
N GLY A 347 -12.64 -11.78 14.50
CA GLY A 347 -12.93 -13.20 14.65
C GLY A 347 -13.77 -13.44 15.90
N THR A 348 -13.30 -14.31 16.79
CA THR A 348 -14.00 -14.64 18.07
C THR A 348 -13.65 -13.70 19.23
N SER A 349 -12.70 -12.77 19.05
CA SER A 349 -12.24 -11.84 20.09
C SER A 349 -13.10 -10.58 20.11
N ALA A 350 -13.53 -10.13 21.30
CA ALA A 350 -14.24 -8.88 21.46
C ALA A 350 -13.25 -7.70 21.52
N ILE A 351 -13.54 -6.63 20.78
CA ILE A 351 -12.76 -5.38 20.79
C ILE A 351 -13.54 -4.33 21.57
N ASN A 352 -12.86 -3.65 22.50
CA ASN A 352 -13.46 -2.54 23.22
C ASN A 352 -13.39 -1.26 22.39
N VAL A 353 -14.54 -0.62 22.19
CA VAL A 353 -14.68 0.70 21.57
C VAL A 353 -15.50 1.59 22.51
N PRO A 354 -14.91 2.66 23.08
CA PRO A 354 -13.51 3.12 22.97
C PRO A 354 -12.47 2.11 23.50
N PRO A 355 -11.23 2.14 22.97
CA PRO A 355 -10.16 1.22 23.35
C PRO A 355 -9.84 1.29 24.85
N LYS A 356 -9.75 0.16 25.55
CA LYS A 356 -9.32 0.08 26.93
C LYS A 356 -7.84 -0.30 27.06
N SER A 357 -7.21 -0.73 25.98
CA SER A 357 -5.82 -1.14 25.89
C SER A 357 -5.22 -0.72 24.55
N ILE A 358 -3.91 -0.70 24.45
CA ILE A 358 -3.21 -0.52 23.15
C ILE A 358 -3.59 -1.64 22.17
N GLN A 359 -3.82 -2.85 22.68
CA GLN A 359 -4.27 -3.96 21.84
C GLN A 359 -5.63 -3.67 21.19
N ASP A 360 -6.64 -3.21 21.94
CA ASP A 360 -7.95 -2.83 21.36
C ASP A 360 -7.78 -1.77 20.27
N PHE A 361 -6.88 -0.80 20.48
CA PHE A 361 -6.60 0.25 19.49
C PHE A 361 -5.98 -0.32 18.23
N VAL A 362 -4.98 -1.19 18.36
CA VAL A 362 -4.27 -1.80 17.21
C VAL A 362 -5.16 -2.79 16.48
N GLU A 363 -5.97 -3.58 17.18
CA GLU A 363 -6.96 -4.45 16.53
C GLU A 363 -7.95 -3.63 15.70
N GLN A 364 -8.47 -2.52 16.25
CA GLN A 364 -9.34 -1.63 15.49
C GLN A 364 -8.60 -0.97 14.32
N LEU A 365 -7.35 -0.53 14.51
CA LEU A 365 -6.51 0.00 13.45
C LEU A 365 -6.36 -1.02 12.31
N PHE A 366 -6.01 -2.27 12.63
CA PHE A 366 -5.83 -3.32 11.64
C PHE A 366 -7.11 -3.55 10.83
N ILE A 367 -8.25 -3.68 11.49
CA ILE A 367 -9.55 -3.82 10.82
C ILE A 367 -9.81 -2.63 9.89
N GLN A 368 -9.66 -1.40 10.38
CA GLN A 368 -9.98 -0.21 9.61
C GLN A 368 -9.01 0.00 8.44
N HIS A 369 -7.73 -0.39 8.62
CA HIS A 369 -6.69 -0.22 7.61
C HIS A 369 -6.66 -1.34 6.56
N VAL A 370 -6.99 -2.57 6.93
CA VAL A 370 -6.85 -3.73 6.03
C VAL A 370 -8.22 -4.27 5.61
N GLU A 371 -9.04 -4.70 6.59
CA GLU A 371 -10.24 -5.46 6.31
C GLU A 371 -11.38 -4.61 5.76
N MET A 372 -11.56 -3.39 6.28
CA MET A 372 -12.69 -2.55 5.87
C MET A 372 -12.67 -2.15 4.41
N TYR A 373 -11.53 -2.12 3.74
CA TYR A 373 -11.45 -1.85 2.30
C TYR A 373 -11.88 -3.03 1.45
N SER A 374 -11.55 -4.26 1.88
CA SER A 374 -11.80 -5.48 1.15
C SER A 374 -13.06 -6.26 1.62
N GLY A 375 -13.64 -5.86 2.76
CA GLY A 375 -14.76 -6.54 3.40
C GLY A 375 -14.33 -7.63 4.37
N ILE A 376 -15.24 -7.98 5.29
CA ILE A 376 -15.03 -9.02 6.31
C ILE A 376 -16.04 -10.14 6.05
N PRO A 377 -15.60 -11.39 5.82
CA PRO A 377 -16.52 -12.50 5.62
C PRO A 377 -17.25 -12.85 6.92
N ALA A 378 -18.44 -13.39 6.80
CA ALA A 378 -19.16 -13.94 7.95
C ALA A 378 -18.36 -15.11 8.58
N ASP A 379 -18.17 -15.09 9.90
CA ASP A 379 -17.41 -16.12 10.64
C ASP A 379 -18.28 -17.02 11.53
N GLY A 380 -19.59 -16.98 11.37
CA GLY A 380 -20.55 -17.72 12.19
C GLY A 380 -20.91 -17.05 13.53
N SER A 381 -20.10 -16.09 13.99
CA SER A 381 -20.34 -15.25 15.19
C SER A 381 -20.73 -13.83 14.78
N ASN A 382 -20.16 -13.34 13.66
CA ASN A 382 -20.36 -12.00 13.15
C ASN A 382 -20.98 -12.06 11.75
N PRO A 383 -21.85 -11.08 11.41
CA PRO A 383 -22.36 -10.94 10.04
C PRO A 383 -21.23 -10.52 9.09
N GLU A 384 -21.44 -10.81 7.81
CA GLU A 384 -20.59 -10.28 6.74
C GLU A 384 -20.59 -8.74 6.75
N VAL A 385 -19.42 -8.13 6.59
CA VAL A 385 -19.26 -6.68 6.41
C VAL A 385 -18.81 -6.42 4.98
N THR A 386 -19.65 -5.73 4.21
CA THR A 386 -19.29 -5.30 2.86
C THR A 386 -18.15 -4.28 2.92
N GLY A 387 -17.10 -4.50 2.14
CA GLY A 387 -15.95 -3.60 2.11
C GLY A 387 -16.26 -2.28 1.42
N LEU A 388 -15.46 -1.29 1.73
CA LEU A 388 -15.60 0.07 1.21
C LEU A 388 -15.27 0.17 -0.30
N ILE A 389 -14.48 -0.77 -0.82
CA ILE A 389 -14.10 -0.87 -2.23
C ILE A 389 -14.49 -2.24 -2.78
N LEU A 390 -13.95 -3.33 -2.23
CA LEU A 390 -14.41 -4.67 -2.64
C LEU A 390 -15.66 -5.08 -1.84
N PRO A 391 -16.64 -5.69 -2.47
CA PRO A 391 -17.82 -6.15 -1.74
C PRO A 391 -17.51 -7.29 -0.75
N GLN A 392 -16.44 -8.05 -1.01
CA GLN A 392 -15.92 -9.12 -0.17
C GLN A 392 -14.42 -9.33 -0.46
N PRO A 393 -13.64 -9.91 0.47
CA PRO A 393 -12.24 -10.22 0.23
C PRO A 393 -12.04 -11.08 -1.00
N LEU A 394 -10.88 -10.95 -1.63
CA LEU A 394 -10.52 -11.89 -2.70
C LEU A 394 -10.50 -13.33 -2.15
N PRO A 395 -11.07 -14.28 -2.88
CA PRO A 395 -11.08 -15.66 -2.43
C PRO A 395 -9.64 -16.14 -2.16
N PRO A 396 -9.42 -17.01 -1.17
CA PRO A 396 -8.11 -17.62 -0.99
C PRO A 396 -7.78 -18.52 -2.20
N SER A 397 -6.48 -18.79 -2.39
CA SER A 397 -6.05 -19.83 -3.34
C SER A 397 -6.78 -21.14 -3.03
N PRO A 398 -7.23 -21.91 -4.06
CA PRO A 398 -7.97 -23.14 -3.82
C PRO A 398 -7.24 -24.09 -2.87
N SER A 399 -7.95 -24.68 -1.92
CA SER A 399 -7.35 -25.54 -0.88
C SER A 399 -6.59 -26.75 -1.43
N SER A 400 -6.91 -27.21 -2.64
CA SER A 400 -6.17 -28.25 -3.36
C SER A 400 -4.76 -27.81 -3.77
N TYR A 401 -4.50 -26.51 -3.79
CA TYR A 401 -3.25 -25.86 -4.17
C TYR A 401 -2.65 -25.01 -3.03
N ASN A 402 -3.16 -25.13 -1.81
CA ASN A 402 -2.65 -24.40 -0.65
C ASN A 402 -1.28 -24.97 -0.26
N LYS A 403 -0.26 -24.71 -1.08
CA LYS A 403 1.10 -25.18 -0.93
C LYS A 403 2.02 -24.01 -0.69
N ILE A 404 2.92 -24.25 0.23
CA ILE A 404 3.94 -23.29 0.65
C ILE A 404 5.28 -23.80 0.16
N VAL A 405 6.09 -22.91 -0.38
CA VAL A 405 7.47 -23.20 -0.77
C VAL A 405 8.22 -23.79 0.44
N PRO A 406 8.97 -24.90 0.29
CA PRO A 406 9.78 -25.41 1.39
C PRO A 406 10.72 -24.32 1.92
N GLY A 407 10.74 -24.15 3.24
CA GLY A 407 11.49 -23.08 3.91
C GLY A 407 10.64 -21.88 4.31
N ILE A 408 9.49 -21.67 3.67
CA ILE A 408 8.55 -20.59 4.05
C ILE A 408 7.71 -20.97 5.27
N SER A 409 7.49 -19.99 6.16
CA SER A 409 6.44 -20.00 7.15
C SER A 409 5.38 -18.92 6.83
N THR A 410 4.14 -19.18 7.23
CA THR A 410 3.05 -18.20 7.13
C THR A 410 3.05 -17.27 8.33
N VAL A 411 2.71 -16.01 8.11
CA VAL A 411 2.46 -15.02 9.17
C VAL A 411 0.97 -15.00 9.45
N THR A 412 0.61 -15.13 10.70
CA THR A 412 -0.78 -15.02 11.14
C THR A 412 -1.14 -13.56 11.43
N GLU A 413 -2.41 -13.23 11.30
CA GLU A 413 -2.95 -11.92 11.67
C GLU A 413 -2.61 -11.53 13.13
N ALA A 414 -2.66 -12.49 14.06
CA ALA A 414 -2.29 -12.27 15.46
C ALA A 414 -0.79 -11.93 15.61
N GLU A 415 0.09 -12.52 14.81
CA GLU A 415 1.52 -12.20 14.78
C GLU A 415 1.75 -10.80 14.22
N MET A 416 1.05 -10.41 13.14
CA MET A 416 1.12 -9.04 12.59
C MET A 416 0.69 -8.00 13.64
N ILE A 417 -0.43 -8.20 14.31
CA ILE A 417 -0.92 -7.31 15.36
C ILE A 417 0.07 -7.23 16.53
N ALA A 418 0.59 -8.36 16.99
CA ALA A 418 1.59 -8.38 18.05
C ALA A 418 2.86 -7.61 17.67
N LYS A 419 3.27 -7.68 16.41
CA LYS A 419 4.42 -6.95 15.88
C LYS A 419 4.14 -5.44 15.85
N ILE A 420 2.99 -5.01 15.31
CA ILE A 420 2.58 -3.60 15.31
C ILE A 420 2.57 -3.03 16.73
N ILE A 421 2.01 -3.76 17.71
CA ILE A 421 2.03 -3.37 19.13
C ILE A 421 3.46 -3.20 19.62
N SER A 422 4.35 -4.16 19.33
CA SER A 422 5.76 -4.12 19.73
C SER A 422 6.49 -2.92 19.13
N GLN A 423 6.25 -2.61 17.87
CA GLN A 423 6.82 -1.45 17.17
C GLN A 423 6.37 -0.14 17.83
N ILE A 424 5.07 0.03 18.05
CA ILE A 424 4.49 1.21 18.71
C ILE A 424 5.10 1.41 20.12
N ILE A 425 5.15 0.35 20.92
CA ILE A 425 5.73 0.41 22.28
C ILE A 425 7.23 0.71 22.24
N GLY A 426 7.96 0.07 21.33
CA GLY A 426 9.39 0.31 21.13
C GLY A 426 9.67 1.76 20.74
N TRP A 427 8.88 2.30 19.83
CA TRP A 427 8.98 3.67 19.36
C TRP A 427 8.68 4.69 20.48
N ILE A 428 7.58 4.51 21.23
CA ILE A 428 7.27 5.32 22.43
C ILE A 428 8.43 5.29 23.43
N SER A 429 8.98 4.10 23.71
CA SER A 429 10.07 3.94 24.68
C SER A 429 11.37 4.63 24.24
N LYS A 430 11.73 4.53 22.96
CA LYS A 430 12.92 5.15 22.38
C LYS A 430 12.87 6.68 22.52
N HIS A 431 11.72 7.28 22.28
CA HIS A 431 11.56 8.74 22.33
C HIS A 431 11.40 9.25 23.77
N ALA A 432 10.65 8.58 24.64
CA ALA A 432 10.55 8.95 26.06
C ALA A 432 11.91 8.97 26.77
N LEU A 433 12.84 8.06 26.42
CA LEU A 433 14.21 8.03 26.95
C LEU A 433 15.10 9.14 26.37
N SER A 434 14.82 9.59 25.16
CA SER A 434 15.54 10.70 24.52
C SER A 434 15.26 12.04 25.23
N ASP A 435 14.00 12.31 25.55
CA ASP A 435 13.58 13.53 26.22
C ASP A 435 14.07 13.63 27.67
N MET A 436 14.14 12.51 28.38
CA MET A 436 14.78 12.47 29.72
C MET A 436 16.27 12.80 29.67
N LYS A 437 16.98 12.43 28.57
CA LYS A 437 18.41 12.74 28.41
C LYS A 437 18.66 14.17 27.98
N SER A 438 17.76 14.79 27.22
CA SER A 438 17.87 16.20 26.79
C SER A 438 17.53 17.16 27.92
N GLY A 439 16.51 16.87 28.74
CA GLY A 439 16.13 17.67 29.91
C GLY A 439 17.19 17.72 31.03
N VAL A 440 18.07 16.70 31.13
CA VAL A 440 19.16 16.68 32.12
C VAL A 440 20.36 17.56 31.70
N LYS A 441 20.44 18.05 30.45
CA LYS A 441 21.54 18.90 29.96
C LYS A 441 21.34 20.41 30.16
N GLU A 442 20.13 20.86 30.49
CA GLU A 442 19.85 22.29 30.70
C GLU A 442 20.01 22.78 32.17
N GLU A 443 20.32 21.88 33.12
CA GLU A 443 20.54 22.24 34.53
C GLU A 443 22.00 22.13 34.97
N LYS A 444 23.00 22.42 34.09
CA LYS A 444 24.39 22.54 34.50
C LYS A 444 25.07 23.80 33.99
#